data_1f4e0be007b89b84734c4deab3733073
#
_entry.id   1f4e0be007b89b84734c4deab3733073
#
_cell.length_a   1.000
_cell.length_b   1.000
_cell.length_c   1.000
_cell.angle_alpha   90.00
_cell.angle_beta   90.00
_cell.angle_gamma   90.00
#
_symmetry.space_group_name_H-M   'P 1'
#
loop_
_entity.id
_entity.type
_entity.pdbx_description
1 polymer ?
#
loop_
_entity_poly.entity_id
_entity_poly.type
_entity_poly.pdbx_seq_one_letter_code
_entity_poly.pdbx_strand_id
1 'polypeptide(L)'
;MEEEKFSSLSSRDNSITTPFIDIRLAEIYLNYAEAVVESGKGDQNKAATLLNALRHRAAHKDNIPLTLENVLKERRVELAFEGKRFWDMVRRRDNHVYYNGGMRSALVPMIDLRTDTPSYIFVRANFHGDEKQNGRTFAPQSYYRAIPGTASNGLVQNPGY
;
A
#
# COMPACT_ATOMS: atom_id res chain seq x y z
N MET A 1 -16.94 -32.81 -8.07
CA MET A 1 -15.66 -33.08 -8.77
C MET A 1 -14.80 -31.83 -8.97
N GLU A 2 -15.14 -30.69 -8.38
CA GLU A 2 -14.35 -29.43 -8.48
C GLU A 2 -13.66 -29.03 -7.17
N GLU A 3 -14.04 -29.60 -6.02
CA GLU A 3 -13.41 -29.28 -4.74
C GLU A 3 -12.01 -29.93 -4.55
N GLU A 4 -11.73 -31.02 -5.24
CA GLU A 4 -10.41 -31.66 -5.15
C GLU A 4 -9.28 -30.91 -5.85
N LYS A 5 -9.59 -30.04 -6.82
CA LYS A 5 -8.58 -29.24 -7.51
C LYS A 5 -8.03 -28.07 -6.69
N PHE A 6 -8.83 -27.53 -5.75
CA PHE A 6 -8.38 -26.45 -4.89
C PHE A 6 -7.55 -26.94 -3.71
N SER A 7 -7.81 -28.14 -3.19
CA SER A 7 -7.07 -28.69 -2.06
C SER A 7 -5.66 -29.18 -2.41
N SER A 8 -5.43 -29.53 -3.69
CA SER A 8 -4.09 -29.97 -4.15
C SER A 8 -3.13 -28.81 -4.44
N LEU A 9 -3.63 -27.57 -4.53
CA LEU A 9 -2.82 -26.37 -4.70
C LEU A 9 -2.38 -25.73 -3.38
N SER A 10 -2.87 -26.23 -2.25
CA SER A 10 -2.47 -25.76 -0.95
C SER A 10 -1.31 -26.59 -0.41
N SER A 11 -0.20 -25.95 -0.23
CA SER A 11 0.78 -26.21 0.83
C SER A 11 2.03 -27.07 0.59
N ARG A 12 2.29 -27.64 -0.57
CA ARG A 12 3.51 -28.46 -0.71
C ARG A 12 4.53 -28.02 -1.75
N ASP A 13 4.18 -27.16 -2.65
CA ASP A 13 5.14 -26.58 -3.59
C ASP A 13 5.30 -25.08 -3.30
N ASN A 14 6.44 -24.70 -2.75
CA ASN A 14 6.90 -23.31 -2.66
C ASN A 14 7.17 -22.70 -4.07
N SER A 15 6.79 -23.36 -5.15
CA SER A 15 6.90 -22.88 -6.52
C SER A 15 5.63 -22.10 -6.89
N ILE A 16 5.56 -20.85 -6.45
CA ILE A 16 4.58 -19.91 -6.98
C ILE A 16 4.96 -19.64 -8.44
N THR A 17 4.15 -20.14 -9.35
CA THR A 17 4.33 -19.89 -10.80
C THR A 17 3.84 -18.52 -11.24
N THR A 18 3.18 -17.79 -10.34
CA THR A 18 2.72 -16.42 -10.61
C THR A 18 3.92 -15.48 -10.64
N PRO A 19 4.22 -14.81 -11.75
CA PRO A 19 5.34 -13.90 -11.83
C PRO A 19 5.13 -12.71 -10.90
N PHE A 20 6.18 -12.32 -10.20
CA PHE A 20 6.19 -11.07 -9.44
C PHE A 20 6.26 -9.89 -10.42
N ILE A 21 5.32 -8.96 -10.30
CA ILE A 21 5.30 -7.75 -11.13
C ILE A 21 6.20 -6.71 -10.46
N ASP A 22 7.38 -6.53 -11.04
CA ASP A 22 8.31 -5.51 -10.52
C ASP A 22 7.90 -4.10 -10.98
N ILE A 23 7.64 -3.91 -12.27
CA ILE A 23 7.17 -2.63 -12.83
C ILE A 23 6.06 -2.92 -13.84
N ARG A 24 4.99 -2.09 -13.83
CA ARG A 24 3.92 -2.16 -14.81
C ARG A 24 3.44 -0.77 -15.25
N LEU A 25 2.73 -0.73 -16.36
CA LEU A 25 2.33 0.52 -17.01
C LEU A 25 1.53 1.46 -16.08
N ALA A 26 0.69 0.92 -15.21
CA ALA A 26 -0.05 1.74 -14.25
C ALA A 26 0.86 2.50 -13.28
N GLU A 27 1.96 1.88 -12.84
CA GLU A 27 2.96 2.57 -12.01
C GLU A 27 3.63 3.71 -12.77
N ILE A 28 3.92 3.54 -14.06
CA ILE A 28 4.51 4.59 -14.90
C ILE A 28 3.54 5.77 -15.04
N TYR A 29 2.24 5.50 -15.23
CA TYR A 29 1.22 6.56 -15.30
C TYR A 29 1.14 7.36 -14.00
N LEU A 30 1.15 6.67 -12.87
CA LEU A 30 1.11 7.30 -11.54
C LEU A 30 2.40 8.05 -11.22
N ASN A 31 3.56 7.52 -11.61
CA ASN A 31 4.85 8.23 -11.49
C ASN A 31 4.84 9.53 -12.29
N TYR A 32 4.34 9.49 -13.54
CA TYR A 32 4.22 10.68 -14.36
C TYR A 32 3.25 11.69 -13.74
N ALA A 33 2.07 11.26 -13.31
CA ALA A 33 1.09 12.14 -12.69
C ALA A 33 1.62 12.79 -11.40
N GLU A 34 2.31 12.04 -10.55
CA GLU A 34 2.95 12.55 -9.34
C GLU A 34 4.03 13.60 -9.67
N ALA A 35 4.91 13.30 -10.62
CA ALA A 35 5.97 14.20 -11.04
C ALA A 35 5.44 15.53 -11.62
N VAL A 36 4.37 15.47 -12.43
CA VAL A 36 3.72 16.65 -13.00
C VAL A 36 3.10 17.52 -11.91
N VAL A 37 2.39 16.91 -10.96
CA VAL A 37 1.75 17.65 -9.86
C VAL A 37 2.78 18.29 -8.93
N GLU A 38 3.81 17.54 -8.54
CA GLU A 38 4.81 18.05 -7.58
C GLU A 38 5.73 19.10 -8.18
N SER A 39 6.11 18.93 -9.45
CA SER A 39 7.00 19.90 -10.10
C SER A 39 6.26 21.14 -10.63
N GLY A 40 4.95 21.06 -10.84
CA GLY A 40 4.17 22.07 -11.55
C GLY A 40 4.55 22.18 -13.04
N LYS A 41 5.35 21.24 -13.56
CA LYS A 41 5.83 21.22 -14.95
C LYS A 41 5.28 19.99 -15.67
N GLY A 42 5.30 20.06 -17.02
CA GLY A 42 4.79 18.99 -17.87
C GLY A 42 3.33 19.17 -18.26
N ASP A 43 2.77 18.15 -18.92
CA ASP A 43 1.42 18.20 -19.46
C ASP A 43 0.40 17.74 -18.40
N GLN A 44 -0.25 18.72 -17.79
CA GLN A 44 -1.29 18.51 -16.76
C GLN A 44 -2.50 17.74 -17.32
N ASN A 45 -2.90 18.01 -18.55
CA ASN A 45 -4.05 17.35 -19.18
C ASN A 45 -3.76 15.88 -19.43
N LYS A 46 -2.56 15.58 -19.93
CA LYS A 46 -2.10 14.20 -20.11
C LYS A 46 -2.03 13.47 -18.77
N ALA A 47 -1.49 14.08 -17.73
CA ALA A 47 -1.42 13.48 -16.41
C ALA A 47 -2.81 13.16 -15.84
N ALA A 48 -3.76 14.10 -15.96
CA ALA A 48 -5.15 13.88 -15.55
C ALA A 48 -5.83 12.76 -16.35
N THR A 49 -5.59 12.70 -17.67
CA THR A 49 -6.11 11.64 -18.53
C THR A 49 -5.58 10.28 -18.11
N LEU A 50 -4.28 10.14 -17.85
CA LEU A 50 -3.66 8.89 -17.45
C LEU A 50 -4.16 8.43 -16.07
N LEU A 51 -4.28 9.34 -15.11
CA LEU A 51 -4.84 9.05 -13.78
C LEU A 51 -6.27 8.49 -13.91
N ASN A 52 -7.12 9.16 -14.68
CA ASN A 52 -8.51 8.74 -14.84
C ASN A 52 -8.67 7.50 -15.73
N ALA A 53 -7.73 7.23 -16.63
CA ALA A 53 -7.71 5.98 -17.41
C ALA A 53 -7.57 4.74 -16.52
N LEU A 54 -6.75 4.81 -15.46
CA LEU A 54 -6.64 3.72 -14.48
C LEU A 54 -7.96 3.47 -13.76
N ARG A 55 -8.64 4.54 -13.35
CA ARG A 55 -9.94 4.48 -12.70
C ARG A 55 -11.03 3.90 -13.59
N HIS A 56 -11.08 4.32 -14.84
CA HIS A 56 -12.05 3.78 -15.82
C HIS A 56 -11.80 2.29 -16.09
N ARG A 57 -10.54 1.86 -16.14
CA ARG A 57 -10.20 0.44 -16.23
C ARG A 57 -10.76 -0.37 -15.05
N ALA A 58 -10.77 0.21 -13.86
CA ALA A 58 -11.34 -0.37 -12.64
C ALA A 58 -12.86 -0.13 -12.49
N ALA A 59 -13.54 0.21 -13.61
CA ALA A 59 -14.99 0.44 -13.69
C ALA A 59 -15.52 1.64 -12.89
N HIS A 60 -14.66 2.55 -12.43
CA HIS A 60 -15.12 3.84 -11.92
C HIS A 60 -15.62 4.71 -13.05
N LYS A 61 -16.77 5.34 -12.87
CA LYS A 61 -17.40 6.20 -13.89
C LYS A 61 -16.97 7.66 -13.76
N ASP A 62 -16.57 8.09 -12.57
CA ASP A 62 -16.28 9.47 -12.26
C ASP A 62 -14.80 9.78 -12.43
N ASN A 63 -14.52 10.94 -13.03
CA ASN A 63 -13.19 11.51 -13.06
C ASN A 63 -12.90 12.21 -11.73
N ILE A 64 -11.65 12.09 -11.31
CA ILE A 64 -11.14 12.87 -10.18
C ILE A 64 -10.17 13.95 -10.64
N PRO A 65 -10.11 15.09 -9.93
CA PRO A 65 -9.15 16.14 -10.25
C PRO A 65 -7.71 15.67 -10.03
N LEU A 66 -6.80 16.19 -10.83
CA LEU A 66 -5.38 15.93 -10.69
C LEU A 66 -4.82 16.73 -9.51
N THR A 67 -4.78 16.09 -8.35
CA THR A 67 -4.17 16.62 -7.13
C THR A 67 -3.19 15.59 -6.57
N LEU A 68 -2.20 16.04 -5.81
CA LEU A 68 -1.24 15.13 -5.19
C LEU A 68 -1.92 14.08 -4.30
N GLU A 69 -2.91 14.51 -3.52
CA GLU A 69 -3.70 13.62 -2.66
C GLU A 69 -4.38 12.51 -3.47
N ASN A 70 -5.05 12.87 -4.57
CA ASN A 70 -5.75 11.92 -5.43
C ASN A 70 -4.78 10.96 -6.13
N VAL A 71 -3.64 11.46 -6.61
CA VAL A 71 -2.60 10.62 -7.23
C VAL A 71 -2.05 9.62 -6.23
N LEU A 72 -1.72 10.04 -5.02
CA LEU A 72 -1.19 9.16 -3.97
C LEU A 72 -2.23 8.16 -3.47
N LYS A 73 -3.50 8.57 -3.39
CA LYS A 73 -4.61 7.67 -3.05
C LYS A 73 -4.81 6.61 -4.13
N GLU A 74 -4.84 7.02 -5.39
CA GLU A 74 -4.98 6.08 -6.50
C GLU A 74 -3.79 5.12 -6.56
N ARG A 75 -2.56 5.63 -6.38
CA ARG A 75 -1.35 4.82 -6.31
C ARG A 75 -1.44 3.75 -5.22
N ARG A 76 -1.94 4.12 -4.04
CA ARG A 76 -2.12 3.19 -2.92
C ARG A 76 -3.10 2.05 -3.24
N VAL A 77 -4.17 2.36 -3.98
CA VAL A 77 -5.23 1.39 -4.32
C VAL A 77 -4.80 0.55 -5.52
N GLU A 78 -4.32 1.21 -6.58
CA GLU A 78 -3.95 0.55 -7.83
C GLU A 78 -2.78 -0.43 -7.66
N LEU A 79 -1.77 -0.07 -6.86
CA LEU A 79 -0.59 -0.89 -6.61
C LEU A 79 -0.68 -1.69 -5.30
N ALA A 80 -1.91 -1.92 -4.82
CA ALA A 80 -2.12 -2.72 -3.61
C ALA A 80 -1.57 -4.14 -3.80
N PHE A 81 -0.93 -4.67 -2.75
CA PHE A 81 -0.30 -6.00 -2.71
C PHE A 81 0.93 -6.20 -3.62
N GLU A 82 1.41 -5.15 -4.29
CA GLU A 82 2.61 -5.20 -5.14
C GLU A 82 3.89 -4.75 -4.40
N GLY A 83 3.86 -4.66 -3.08
CA GLY A 83 5.03 -4.28 -2.26
C GLY A 83 5.42 -2.81 -2.32
N LYS A 84 4.68 -1.96 -3.07
CA LYS A 84 5.06 -0.56 -3.35
C LYS A 84 4.81 0.40 -2.18
N ARG A 85 3.75 0.16 -1.38
CA ARG A 85 3.31 1.10 -0.35
C ARG A 85 4.38 1.47 0.67
N PHE A 86 5.15 0.50 1.15
CA PHE A 86 6.23 0.77 2.11
C PHE A 86 7.26 1.75 1.54
N TRP A 87 7.69 1.52 0.32
CA TRP A 87 8.69 2.37 -0.35
C TRP A 87 8.16 3.76 -0.66
N ASP A 88 6.88 3.88 -1.03
CA ASP A 88 6.24 5.18 -1.20
C ASP A 88 6.28 6.01 0.08
N MET A 89 5.95 5.40 1.21
CA MET A 89 5.99 6.08 2.50
C MET A 89 7.43 6.40 2.95
N VAL A 90 8.40 5.56 2.64
CA VAL A 90 9.82 5.82 2.94
C VAL A 90 10.35 6.99 2.12
N ARG A 91 10.16 6.98 0.79
CA ARG A 91 10.67 8.04 -0.09
C ARG A 91 10.01 9.40 0.18
N ARG A 92 8.75 9.41 0.57
CA ARG A 92 8.00 10.62 0.92
C ARG A 92 8.19 11.08 2.35
N ARG A 93 8.89 10.33 3.17
CA ARG A 93 9.08 10.60 4.61
C ARG A 93 7.77 10.65 5.41
N ASP A 94 6.76 9.86 5.01
CA ASP A 94 5.42 9.85 5.60
C ASP A 94 5.23 8.74 6.65
N ASN A 95 6.19 7.84 6.81
CA ASN A 95 6.06 6.68 7.71
C ASN A 95 5.75 7.08 9.16
N HIS A 96 6.41 8.11 9.67
CA HIS A 96 6.17 8.57 11.04
C HIS A 96 4.75 9.10 11.24
N VAL A 97 4.12 9.64 10.19
CA VAL A 97 2.73 10.13 10.23
C VAL A 97 1.74 8.96 10.28
N TYR A 98 1.97 7.93 9.45
CA TYR A 98 1.02 6.82 9.29
C TYR A 98 1.23 5.66 10.27
N TYR A 99 2.44 5.52 10.84
CA TYR A 99 2.76 4.40 11.73
C TYR A 99 2.75 4.78 13.21
N ASN A 100 3.18 5.99 13.57
CA ASN A 100 3.28 6.35 14.98
C ASN A 100 1.90 6.46 15.63
N GLY A 101 1.71 5.71 16.71
CA GLY A 101 0.45 5.65 17.45
C GLY A 101 -0.70 4.96 16.72
N GLY A 102 -0.46 4.53 15.48
CA GLY A 102 -1.48 3.86 14.68
C GLY A 102 -1.67 2.41 15.07
N MET A 103 -2.89 2.02 15.42
CA MET A 103 -3.28 0.63 15.54
C MET A 103 -3.86 0.12 14.22
N ARG A 104 -3.52 -1.12 13.86
CA ARG A 104 -4.14 -1.77 12.71
C ARG A 104 -5.56 -2.17 13.06
N SER A 105 -6.48 -1.87 12.19
CA SER A 105 -7.86 -2.33 12.30
C SER A 105 -8.23 -3.16 11.07
N ALA A 106 -9.06 -4.17 11.29
CA ALA A 106 -9.67 -4.95 10.23
C ALA A 106 -11.18 -4.67 10.18
N LEU A 107 -11.78 -4.83 9.01
CA LEU A 107 -13.22 -4.92 8.88
C LEU A 107 -13.61 -6.39 9.01
N VAL A 108 -14.30 -6.71 10.09
CA VAL A 108 -14.77 -8.07 10.37
C VAL A 108 -16.21 -8.18 9.91
N PRO A 109 -16.52 -9.08 8.96
CA PRO A 109 -17.90 -9.34 8.58
C PRO A 109 -18.61 -10.06 9.72
N MET A 110 -19.79 -9.58 10.09
CA MET A 110 -20.65 -10.18 11.08
C MET A 110 -22.06 -10.30 10.51
N ILE A 111 -22.83 -11.29 10.98
CA ILE A 111 -24.23 -11.41 10.64
C ILE A 111 -25.04 -10.71 11.74
N ASP A 112 -25.83 -9.73 11.35
CA ASP A 112 -26.78 -9.09 12.24
C ASP A 112 -28.09 -9.88 12.22
N LEU A 113 -28.44 -10.46 13.37
CA LEU A 113 -29.66 -11.24 13.57
C LEU A 113 -30.73 -10.48 14.37
N ARG A 114 -30.55 -9.18 14.59
CA ARG A 114 -31.47 -8.35 15.38
C ARG A 114 -32.74 -7.98 14.60
N THR A 115 -32.72 -8.20 13.30
CA THR A 115 -33.89 -7.99 12.43
C THR A 115 -34.42 -9.33 11.90
N ASP A 116 -35.66 -9.35 11.48
CA ASP A 116 -36.30 -10.56 10.94
C ASP A 116 -35.60 -11.14 9.70
N THR A 117 -34.88 -10.26 8.98
CA THR A 117 -34.05 -10.66 7.84
C THR A 117 -32.58 -10.47 8.21
N PRO A 118 -31.79 -11.57 8.29
CA PRO A 118 -30.38 -11.49 8.56
C PRO A 118 -29.65 -10.63 7.52
N SER A 119 -28.77 -9.74 7.97
CA SER A 119 -27.96 -8.90 7.10
C SER A 119 -26.48 -8.91 7.49
N TYR A 120 -25.58 -8.69 6.51
CA TYR A 120 -24.16 -8.54 6.81
C TYR A 120 -23.87 -7.11 7.24
N ILE A 121 -23.17 -6.99 8.36
CA ILE A 121 -22.56 -5.72 8.82
C ILE A 121 -21.04 -5.88 8.90
N PHE A 122 -20.32 -4.78 8.72
CA PHE A 122 -18.89 -4.77 8.88
C PHE A 122 -18.50 -3.95 10.10
N VAL A 123 -17.87 -4.60 11.06
CA VAL A 123 -17.43 -3.98 12.31
C VAL A 123 -15.91 -3.76 12.23
N ARG A 124 -15.48 -2.54 12.55
CA ARG A 124 -14.04 -2.26 12.66
C ARG A 124 -13.54 -2.81 14.00
N ALA A 125 -12.62 -3.73 13.95
CA ALA A 125 -11.95 -4.30 15.12
C ALA A 125 -10.45 -4.00 15.07
N ASN A 126 -9.85 -3.73 16.24
CA ASN A 126 -8.41 -3.58 16.35
C ASN A 126 -7.71 -4.94 16.27
N PHE A 127 -6.51 -4.95 15.71
CA PHE A 127 -5.74 -6.17 15.60
C PHE A 127 -5.07 -6.49 16.95
N HIS A 128 -5.33 -7.67 17.49
CA HIS A 128 -4.89 -8.09 18.85
C HIS A 128 -3.38 -7.95 19.14
N GLY A 129 -2.55 -7.90 18.12
CA GLY A 129 -1.11 -7.72 18.28
C GLY A 129 -0.68 -6.29 18.62
N ASP A 130 -1.49 -5.29 18.27
CA ASP A 130 -1.14 -3.88 18.45
C ASP A 130 -1.57 -3.32 19.82
N GLU A 131 -2.52 -3.96 20.49
CA GLU A 131 -3.06 -3.52 21.80
C GLU A 131 -2.02 -3.56 22.92
N LYS A 132 -1.11 -4.56 22.87
CA LYS A 132 -0.08 -4.77 23.89
C LYS A 132 1.11 -3.80 23.79
N GLN A 133 1.20 -3.02 22.69
CA GLN A 133 2.39 -2.23 22.35
C GLN A 133 2.11 -0.74 22.20
N ASN A 134 0.99 -0.23 22.72
CA ASN A 134 0.60 1.19 22.57
C ASN A 134 0.65 1.70 21.12
N GLY A 135 0.32 0.83 20.17
CA GLY A 135 0.43 1.12 18.75
C GLY A 135 1.81 0.87 18.16
N ARG A 136 1.91 1.08 16.86
CA ARG A 136 3.17 0.95 16.12
C ARG A 136 4.03 2.20 16.28
N THR A 137 5.33 2.01 16.33
CA THR A 137 6.31 3.08 16.35
C THR A 137 7.19 3.02 15.11
N PHE A 138 7.52 4.19 14.59
CA PHE A 138 8.50 4.35 13.52
C PHE A 138 9.52 5.40 13.95
N ALA A 139 10.73 4.94 14.24
CA ALA A 139 11.80 5.83 14.65
C ALA A 139 12.41 6.56 13.42
N PRO A 140 12.84 7.82 13.55
CA PRO A 140 13.41 8.59 12.43
C PRO A 140 14.58 7.89 11.74
N GLN A 141 15.43 7.17 12.47
CA GLN A 141 16.52 6.38 11.88
C GLN A 141 16.02 5.30 10.93
N SER A 142 14.80 4.80 11.11
CA SER A 142 14.23 3.73 10.27
C SER A 142 13.97 4.14 8.82
N TYR A 143 14.11 5.42 8.45
CA TYR A 143 14.17 5.85 7.06
C TYR A 143 15.46 5.43 6.34
N TYR A 144 16.48 5.10 7.09
CA TYR A 144 17.74 4.60 6.61
C TYR A 144 17.95 3.18 7.13
N ARG A 145 18.87 2.46 6.55
CA ARG A 145 19.31 1.19 7.10
C ARG A 145 20.71 1.35 7.68
N ALA A 146 21.00 0.53 8.68
CA ALA A 146 22.38 0.43 9.15
C ALA A 146 23.29 0.03 7.99
N ILE A 147 24.44 0.69 7.86
CA ILE A 147 25.48 0.30 6.91
C ILE A 147 26.24 -0.89 7.55
N PRO A 148 26.23 -2.06 6.91
CA PRO A 148 26.89 -3.23 7.48
C PRO A 148 28.41 -3.07 7.52
N GLY A 149 29.04 -3.57 8.57
CA GLY A 149 30.49 -3.63 8.67
C GLY A 149 31.21 -2.30 8.89
N THR A 150 30.54 -1.26 9.38
CA THR A 150 31.15 0.06 9.61
C THR A 150 32.35 0.00 10.56
N ALA A 151 32.38 -0.94 11.50
CA ALA A 151 33.55 -1.14 12.39
C ALA A 151 34.81 -1.60 11.65
N SER A 152 34.69 -2.18 10.46
CA SER A 152 35.81 -2.75 9.70
C SER A 152 36.07 -2.09 8.35
N ASN A 153 35.13 -1.32 7.81
CA ASN A 153 35.22 -0.74 6.46
C ASN A 153 35.55 0.78 6.45
N GLY A 154 35.70 1.40 7.63
CA GLY A 154 36.01 2.82 7.76
C GLY A 154 34.87 3.78 7.38
N LEU A 155 33.68 3.28 7.10
CA LEU A 155 32.51 4.11 6.79
C LEU A 155 31.86 4.65 8.06
N VAL A 156 31.30 5.82 7.96
CA VAL A 156 30.49 6.41 9.04
C VAL A 156 29.09 5.85 8.99
N GLN A 157 28.59 5.38 10.13
CA GLN A 157 27.24 4.83 10.25
C GLN A 157 26.16 5.90 10.05
N ASN A 158 25.00 5.47 9.53
CA ASN A 158 23.84 6.32 9.48
C ASN A 158 23.42 6.78 10.89
N PRO A 159 22.87 8.01 11.03
CA PRO A 159 22.46 8.53 12.33
C PRO A 159 21.46 7.61 13.04
N GLY A 160 21.74 7.30 14.31
CA GLY A 160 20.85 6.49 15.16
C GLY A 160 21.12 4.99 15.17
N TYR A 161 22.19 4.54 14.48
CA TYR A 161 22.64 3.13 14.50
C TYR A 161 24.00 3.00 15.16
#